data_f652b2e2501afa257972e765a68a8e3f
#
_entry.id   f652b2e2501afa257972e765a68a8e3f
#
_cell.length_a   1.000
_cell.length_b   1.000
_cell.length_c   1.000
_cell.angle_alpha   90.00
_cell.angle_beta   90.00
_cell.angle_gamma   90.00
#
_symmetry.space_group_name_H-M   'P 1'
#
loop_
_entity.id
_entity.type
_entity.pdbx_description
1 polymer ?
#
loop_
_entity_poly.entity_id
_entity_poly.type
_entity_poly.pdbx_seq_one_letter_code
_entity_poly.pdbx_strand_id
1 'polypeptide(L)'
;MNNLHRELAPISDVAWAQIQEETSRTLKRYLAARRVVDLLGPSGVALSAVGTGHLQTIAAPGDGIIARQREVKALVELRVPFELDRQMIDDVERGANDSDWQPAKDAAKTIAFAEDGAIFEGYSAGGIRGIRQGTSNPIEPLPTDVRNYPDAIAHSLSVLRLVGVNGPYSVLLGAEAYTAVAEARDYGYPVLEHLRRIVDGEIIWAPAINGAFVLTTRGGDFDLHIGQDFSIGYSSHTDTVVRLYLQETFTFLLLTAEAAVALSPATPT
;
A
#
# COMPACT_ATOMS: atom_id res chain seq x y z
N MET A 1 -3.32 20.82 21.17
CA MET A 1 -2.47 20.98 19.95
C MET A 1 -1.86 19.62 19.66
N ASN A 2 -2.04 19.08 18.49
CA ASN A 2 -1.44 17.81 18.07
C ASN A 2 -0.28 18.10 17.09
N ASN A 3 0.48 17.06 16.70
CA ASN A 3 1.65 17.21 15.81
C ASN A 3 1.30 17.66 14.38
N LEU A 4 0.02 17.77 14.03
CA LEU A 4 -0.44 18.20 12.70
C LEU A 4 -0.63 19.71 12.60
N HIS A 5 -0.72 20.42 13.71
CA HIS A 5 -0.85 21.89 13.81
C HIS A 5 -1.96 22.50 12.95
N ARG A 6 -3.02 21.73 12.67
CA ARG A 6 -4.11 22.11 11.74
C ARG A 6 -4.85 23.37 12.17
N GLU A 7 -4.97 23.60 13.47
CA GLU A 7 -5.59 24.76 14.08
C GLU A 7 -4.87 26.10 13.80
N LEU A 8 -3.62 26.03 13.30
CA LEU A 8 -2.83 27.20 12.89
C LEU A 8 -3.01 27.53 11.40
N ALA A 9 -3.64 26.66 10.63
CA ALA A 9 -3.86 26.88 9.22
C ALA A 9 -4.99 27.89 9.00
N PRO A 10 -4.87 28.85 8.06
CA PRO A 10 -5.95 29.74 7.66
C PRO A 10 -6.91 29.00 6.71
N ILE A 11 -7.55 27.94 7.20
CA ILE A 11 -8.46 27.07 6.44
C ILE A 11 -9.69 26.84 7.29
N SER A 12 -10.86 27.12 6.71
CA SER A 12 -12.14 26.90 7.36
C SER A 12 -12.50 25.43 7.52
N ASP A 13 -13.42 25.12 8.41
CA ASP A 13 -13.90 23.76 8.63
C ASP A 13 -14.54 23.17 7.36
N VAL A 14 -15.24 23.98 6.57
CA VAL A 14 -15.86 23.56 5.31
C VAL A 14 -14.79 23.21 4.27
N ALA A 15 -13.78 24.04 4.11
CA ALA A 15 -12.66 23.75 3.20
C ALA A 15 -11.85 22.54 3.66
N TRP A 16 -11.59 22.39 4.98
CA TRP A 16 -10.98 21.20 5.53
C TRP A 16 -11.75 19.92 5.20
N ALA A 17 -13.09 19.96 5.30
CA ALA A 17 -13.93 18.81 4.98
C ALA A 17 -13.79 18.40 3.52
N GLN A 18 -13.80 19.36 2.58
CA GLN A 18 -13.62 19.07 1.15
C GLN A 18 -12.22 18.50 0.84
N ILE A 19 -11.16 19.09 1.39
CA ILE A 19 -9.78 18.61 1.21
C ILE A 19 -9.65 17.17 1.72
N GLN A 20 -10.20 16.87 2.90
CA GLN A 20 -10.19 15.54 3.49
C GLN A 20 -10.99 14.52 2.67
N GLU A 21 -12.15 14.92 2.17
CA GLU A 21 -13.00 14.05 1.34
C GLU A 21 -12.29 13.67 0.05
N GLU A 22 -11.71 14.62 -0.69
CA GLU A 22 -10.99 14.35 -1.93
C GLU A 22 -9.71 13.54 -1.70
N THR A 23 -8.97 13.83 -0.63
CA THR A 23 -7.80 13.03 -0.23
C THR A 23 -8.21 11.59 0.08
N SER A 24 -9.24 11.39 0.89
CA SER A 24 -9.73 10.07 1.28
C SER A 24 -10.26 9.27 0.08
N ARG A 25 -11.00 9.93 -0.83
CA ARG A 25 -11.50 9.30 -2.07
C ARG A 25 -10.35 8.84 -2.94
N THR A 26 -9.30 9.64 -3.04
CA THR A 26 -8.09 9.32 -3.82
C THR A 26 -7.31 8.18 -3.20
N LEU A 27 -7.06 8.20 -1.89
CA LEU A 27 -6.41 7.11 -1.17
C LEU A 27 -7.14 5.78 -1.37
N LYS A 28 -8.47 5.74 -1.15
CA LYS A 28 -9.30 4.55 -1.34
C LYS A 28 -9.23 3.97 -2.75
N ARG A 29 -8.99 4.81 -3.75
CA ARG A 29 -8.86 4.38 -5.15
C ARG A 29 -7.53 3.69 -5.42
N TYR A 30 -6.44 4.18 -4.83
CA TYR A 30 -5.09 3.76 -5.19
C TYR A 30 -4.47 2.74 -4.24
N LEU A 31 -4.91 2.66 -2.97
CA LEU A 31 -4.43 1.70 -2.01
C LEU A 31 -4.96 0.30 -2.33
N ALA A 32 -4.09 -0.56 -2.83
CA ALA A 32 -4.42 -1.95 -3.14
C ALA A 32 -4.00 -2.90 -1.99
N ALA A 33 -2.86 -2.66 -1.36
CA ALA A 33 -2.32 -3.51 -0.30
C ALA A 33 -3.28 -3.66 0.87
N ARG A 34 -3.90 -2.57 1.33
CA ARG A 34 -4.84 -2.56 2.47
C ARG A 34 -6.09 -3.43 2.26
N ARG A 35 -6.32 -3.93 1.04
CA ARG A 35 -7.42 -4.85 0.71
C ARG A 35 -7.05 -6.32 0.88
N VAL A 36 -5.77 -6.62 1.04
CA VAL A 36 -5.25 -8.00 1.01
C VAL A 36 -4.31 -8.34 2.17
N VAL A 37 -3.94 -7.34 2.99
CA VAL A 37 -3.11 -7.54 4.19
C VAL A 37 -3.91 -7.26 5.46
N ASP A 38 -3.45 -7.80 6.59
CA ASP A 38 -4.03 -7.53 7.89
C ASP A 38 -3.61 -6.14 8.35
N LEU A 39 -4.59 -5.24 8.51
CA LEU A 39 -4.36 -3.86 8.95
C LEU A 39 -4.42 -3.79 10.48
N LEU A 40 -3.31 -3.48 11.12
CA LEU A 40 -3.16 -3.40 12.57
C LEU A 40 -2.93 -1.95 13.02
N GLY A 41 -3.86 -1.41 13.75
CA GLY A 41 -3.84 -0.02 14.20
C GLY A 41 -5.05 0.79 13.74
N PRO A 42 -4.97 2.16 13.75
CA PRO A 42 -3.81 2.97 14.10
C PRO A 42 -3.49 2.98 15.61
N SER A 43 -2.21 2.89 15.95
CA SER A 43 -1.72 2.84 17.34
C SER A 43 -1.23 4.19 17.86
N GLY A 44 -1.28 5.23 17.02
CA GLY A 44 -0.92 6.61 17.35
C GLY A 44 0.55 6.95 17.09
N VAL A 45 0.84 8.25 17.22
CA VAL A 45 2.16 8.84 16.87
C VAL A 45 3.31 8.37 17.74
N ALA A 46 3.02 7.78 18.89
CA ALA A 46 4.06 7.32 19.82
C ALA A 46 4.62 5.93 19.46
N LEU A 47 3.95 5.19 18.58
CA LEU A 47 4.43 3.89 18.13
C LEU A 47 5.65 4.09 17.22
N SER A 48 6.81 3.62 17.68
CA SER A 48 8.08 3.75 16.96
C SER A 48 8.59 2.43 16.36
N ALA A 49 8.17 1.28 16.92
CA ALA A 49 8.60 -0.03 16.46
C ALA A 49 7.63 -1.12 16.89
N VAL A 50 7.65 -2.23 16.15
CA VAL A 50 6.87 -3.46 16.43
C VAL A 50 7.85 -4.58 16.74
N GLY A 51 7.60 -5.34 17.81
CA GLY A 51 8.41 -6.50 18.16
C GLY A 51 8.14 -7.68 17.23
N THR A 52 9.20 -8.34 16.73
CA THR A 52 9.07 -9.56 15.91
C THR A 52 8.92 -10.83 16.75
N GLY A 53 9.11 -10.75 18.06
CA GLY A 53 9.15 -11.89 18.96
C GLY A 53 10.50 -12.60 18.99
N HIS A 54 11.42 -12.28 18.09
CA HIS A 54 12.76 -12.89 18.00
C HIS A 54 13.79 -12.24 18.94
N LEU A 55 14.84 -13.00 19.21
CA LEU A 55 15.96 -12.58 20.04
C LEU A 55 17.26 -12.75 19.25
N GLN A 56 18.09 -11.70 19.26
CA GLN A 56 19.45 -11.75 18.73
C GLN A 56 20.44 -11.82 19.90
N THR A 57 21.39 -12.75 19.85
CA THR A 57 22.47 -12.80 20.81
C THR A 57 23.44 -11.64 20.57
N ILE A 58 23.77 -10.91 21.62
CA ILE A 58 24.72 -9.79 21.59
C ILE A 58 25.87 -10.04 22.56
N ALA A 59 26.94 -9.23 22.48
CA ALA A 59 28.08 -9.33 23.40
C ALA A 59 27.61 -9.13 24.84
N ALA A 60 28.01 -10.06 25.72
CA ALA A 60 27.68 -9.97 27.13
C ALA A 60 28.54 -8.92 27.84
N PRO A 61 28.00 -8.20 28.85
CA PRO A 61 28.73 -7.19 29.60
C PRO A 61 29.77 -7.77 30.62
N GLY A 62 29.79 -9.11 30.78
CA GLY A 62 30.73 -9.78 31.71
C GLY A 62 30.60 -11.31 31.63
N ASP A 63 31.54 -12.01 32.26
CA ASP A 63 31.61 -13.47 32.30
C ASP A 63 30.36 -14.06 32.98
N GLY A 64 29.90 -15.19 32.45
CA GLY A 64 28.72 -15.92 32.97
C GLY A 64 27.37 -15.27 32.65
N ILE A 65 27.33 -14.15 31.90
CA ILE A 65 26.12 -13.46 31.46
C ILE A 65 25.80 -13.84 30.02
N ILE A 66 24.53 -14.18 29.74
CA ILE A 66 24.01 -14.33 28.38
C ILE A 66 23.19 -13.06 28.07
N ALA A 67 23.64 -12.26 27.10
CA ALA A 67 22.93 -11.07 26.67
C ALA A 67 22.19 -11.31 25.32
N ARG A 68 20.92 -10.93 25.30
CA ARG A 68 20.07 -11.03 24.09
C ARG A 68 19.30 -9.72 23.90
N GLN A 69 19.24 -9.25 22.68
CA GLN A 69 18.42 -8.10 22.29
C GLN A 69 17.13 -8.57 21.63
N ARG A 70 16.02 -7.93 21.96
CA ARG A 70 14.75 -8.16 21.26
C ARG A 70 14.82 -7.55 19.87
N GLU A 71 14.42 -8.31 18.85
CA GLU A 71 14.34 -7.81 17.50
C GLU A 71 13.06 -7.02 17.30
N VAL A 72 13.18 -5.86 16.64
CA VAL A 72 12.06 -4.98 16.34
C VAL A 72 12.12 -4.51 14.89
N LYS A 73 10.95 -4.17 14.32
CA LYS A 73 10.84 -3.44 13.07
C LYS A 73 10.41 -2.02 13.36
N ALA A 74 11.25 -1.06 13.02
CA ALA A 74 10.94 0.36 13.16
C ALA A 74 9.85 0.76 12.18
N LEU A 75 9.00 1.72 12.60
CA LEU A 75 8.07 2.35 11.68
C LEU A 75 8.80 3.39 10.82
N VAL A 76 8.33 3.52 9.59
CA VAL A 76 8.76 4.56 8.66
C VAL A 76 7.71 5.67 8.67
N GLU A 77 8.13 6.93 8.76
CA GLU A 77 7.27 8.07 8.50
C GLU A 77 7.41 8.47 7.03
N LEU A 78 6.31 8.48 6.29
CA LEU A 78 6.23 9.08 4.98
C LEU A 78 5.50 10.41 5.06
N ARG A 79 6.02 11.41 4.34
CA ARG A 79 5.42 12.75 4.29
C ARG A 79 5.52 13.30 2.86
N VAL A 80 4.39 13.70 2.31
CA VAL A 80 4.27 14.31 0.99
C VAL A 80 3.78 15.74 1.16
N PRO A 81 4.62 16.76 0.93
CA PRO A 81 4.20 18.15 0.98
C PRO A 81 3.36 18.52 -0.26
N PHE A 82 2.40 19.43 -0.08
CA PHE A 82 1.64 20.03 -1.16
C PHE A 82 1.20 21.45 -0.81
N GLU A 83 0.84 22.23 -1.82
CA GLU A 83 0.44 23.61 -1.68
C GLU A 83 -0.96 23.82 -2.24
N LEU A 84 -1.77 24.60 -1.53
CA LEU A 84 -3.11 25.01 -1.99
C LEU A 84 -3.16 26.52 -2.14
N ASP A 85 -3.81 27.00 -3.18
CA ASP A 85 -4.09 28.42 -3.37
C ASP A 85 -5.04 28.90 -2.28
N ARG A 86 -4.67 29.99 -1.61
CA ARG A 86 -5.47 30.56 -0.52
C ARG A 86 -6.79 31.12 -1.03
N GLN A 87 -6.81 31.68 -2.23
CA GLN A 87 -8.04 32.19 -2.81
C GLN A 87 -9.08 31.08 -3.02
N MET A 88 -8.62 29.88 -3.48
CA MET A 88 -9.51 28.72 -3.63
C MET A 88 -10.11 28.27 -2.30
N ILE A 89 -9.33 28.35 -1.21
CA ILE A 89 -9.81 28.06 0.15
C ILE A 89 -10.88 29.08 0.58
N ASP A 90 -10.60 30.36 0.34
CA ASP A 90 -11.52 31.46 0.67
C ASP A 90 -12.81 31.43 -0.20
N ASP A 91 -12.72 30.93 -1.45
CA ASP A 91 -13.88 30.79 -2.34
C ASP A 91 -14.87 29.74 -1.80
N VAL A 92 -14.40 28.69 -1.15
CA VAL A 92 -15.28 27.69 -0.48
C VAL A 92 -16.14 28.36 0.61
N GLU A 93 -15.56 29.29 1.39
CA GLU A 93 -16.32 30.06 2.39
C GLU A 93 -17.39 30.93 1.75
N ARG A 94 -17.18 31.39 0.52
CA ARG A 94 -18.16 32.14 -0.26
C ARG A 94 -19.17 31.25 -1.00
N GLY A 95 -19.05 29.91 -0.85
CA GLY A 95 -20.00 28.93 -1.41
C GLY A 95 -19.55 28.28 -2.72
N ALA A 96 -18.28 28.38 -3.12
CA ALA A 96 -17.77 27.68 -4.28
C ALA A 96 -17.75 26.16 -4.03
N ASN A 97 -18.18 25.38 -5.03
CA ASN A 97 -18.20 23.93 -4.99
C ASN A 97 -17.27 23.28 -6.04
N ASP A 98 -16.46 24.10 -6.72
CA ASP A 98 -15.58 23.72 -7.83
C ASP A 98 -14.10 24.02 -7.56
N SER A 99 -13.72 24.15 -6.28
CA SER A 99 -12.34 24.41 -5.89
C SER A 99 -11.40 23.29 -6.36
N ASP A 100 -10.22 23.70 -6.84
CA ASP A 100 -9.22 22.77 -7.32
C ASP A 100 -8.40 22.16 -6.17
N TRP A 101 -8.71 20.92 -5.81
CA TRP A 101 -7.98 20.11 -4.83
C TRP A 101 -6.98 19.16 -5.48
N GLN A 102 -6.57 19.40 -6.73
CA GLN A 102 -5.65 18.52 -7.46
C GLN A 102 -4.32 18.31 -6.71
N PRO A 103 -3.69 19.32 -6.08
CA PRO A 103 -2.46 19.10 -5.31
C PRO A 103 -2.63 18.11 -4.14
N ALA A 104 -3.78 18.14 -3.46
CA ALA A 104 -4.09 17.18 -2.39
C ALA A 104 -4.30 15.74 -2.94
N LYS A 105 -4.94 15.61 -4.10
CA LYS A 105 -5.13 14.33 -4.80
C LYS A 105 -3.79 13.76 -5.26
N ASP A 106 -2.89 14.59 -5.80
CA ASP A 106 -1.57 14.18 -6.25
C ASP A 106 -0.70 13.72 -5.07
N ALA A 107 -0.76 14.41 -3.94
CA ALA A 107 -0.11 13.99 -2.71
C ALA A 107 -0.66 12.65 -2.22
N ALA A 108 -1.99 12.48 -2.23
CA ALA A 108 -2.64 11.23 -1.84
C ALA A 108 -2.27 10.05 -2.75
N LYS A 109 -2.20 10.27 -4.06
CA LYS A 109 -1.72 9.25 -5.00
C LYS A 109 -0.26 8.89 -4.74
N THR A 110 0.60 9.89 -4.53
CA THR A 110 2.03 9.70 -4.30
C THR A 110 2.28 8.84 -3.05
N ILE A 111 1.63 9.16 -1.93
CA ILE A 111 1.83 8.41 -0.69
C ILE A 111 1.23 7.00 -0.77
N ALA A 112 0.08 6.83 -1.43
CA ALA A 112 -0.52 5.52 -1.66
C ALA A 112 0.38 4.60 -2.50
N PHE A 113 1.02 5.13 -3.54
CA PHE A 113 2.01 4.38 -4.32
C PHE A 113 3.25 4.02 -3.52
N ALA A 114 3.66 4.88 -2.58
CA ALA A 114 4.80 4.61 -1.71
C ALA A 114 4.49 3.50 -0.69
N GLU A 115 3.30 3.51 -0.06
CA GLU A 115 2.86 2.44 0.85
C GLU A 115 2.74 1.10 0.10
N ASP A 116 1.98 1.06 -0.99
CA ASP A 116 1.82 -0.16 -1.79
C ASP A 116 3.17 -0.67 -2.33
N GLY A 117 4.03 0.24 -2.82
CA GLY A 117 5.38 -0.10 -3.27
C GLY A 117 6.24 -0.73 -2.18
N ALA A 118 6.19 -0.18 -0.96
CA ALA A 118 6.90 -0.74 0.18
C ALA A 118 6.40 -2.14 0.58
N ILE A 119 5.08 -2.37 0.51
CA ILE A 119 4.47 -3.67 0.86
C ILE A 119 4.76 -4.72 -0.21
N PHE A 120 4.57 -4.40 -1.48
CA PHE A 120 4.71 -5.39 -2.56
C PHE A 120 6.16 -5.57 -3.01
N GLU A 121 6.90 -4.47 -3.24
CA GLU A 121 8.24 -4.50 -3.81
C GLU A 121 9.34 -4.37 -2.74
N GLY A 122 9.00 -3.84 -1.56
CA GLY A 122 9.91 -3.59 -0.46
C GLY A 122 10.47 -2.17 -0.43
N TYR A 123 10.92 -1.77 0.76
CA TYR A 123 11.58 -0.49 1.00
C TYR A 123 12.82 -0.71 1.87
N SER A 124 13.95 -1.01 1.24
CA SER A 124 15.18 -1.42 1.92
C SER A 124 15.73 -0.34 2.87
N ALA A 125 15.64 0.94 2.51
CA ALA A 125 16.06 2.05 3.37
C ALA A 125 15.25 2.14 4.67
N GLY A 126 13.97 1.73 4.63
CA GLY A 126 13.08 1.62 5.79
C GLY A 126 13.13 0.26 6.48
N GLY A 127 13.98 -0.67 6.04
CA GLY A 127 14.06 -2.03 6.60
C GLY A 127 12.82 -2.90 6.31
N ILE A 128 11.98 -2.51 5.35
CA ILE A 128 10.78 -3.23 4.95
C ILE A 128 11.13 -4.20 3.82
N ARG A 129 10.91 -5.50 4.07
CA ARG A 129 11.00 -6.56 3.06
C ARG A 129 9.62 -6.78 2.47
N GLY A 130 9.45 -6.44 1.19
CA GLY A 130 8.17 -6.58 0.49
C GLY A 130 7.82 -8.04 0.14
N ILE A 131 6.58 -8.25 -0.30
CA ILE A 131 6.06 -9.56 -0.65
C ILE A 131 6.90 -10.21 -1.76
N ARG A 132 7.26 -9.49 -2.84
CA ARG A 132 8.08 -10.04 -3.94
C ARG A 132 9.45 -10.52 -3.49
N GLN A 133 10.10 -9.77 -2.60
CA GLN A 133 11.42 -10.13 -2.07
C GLN A 133 11.35 -11.21 -1.00
N GLY A 134 10.20 -11.29 -0.32
CA GLY A 134 9.99 -12.12 0.85
C GLY A 134 9.40 -13.48 0.56
N THR A 135 8.68 -13.64 -0.55
CA THR A 135 8.10 -14.94 -0.91
C THR A 135 9.17 -15.99 -1.13
N SER A 136 8.92 -17.21 -0.66
CA SER A 136 9.75 -18.40 -0.93
C SER A 136 9.33 -19.11 -2.22
N ASN A 137 8.15 -18.79 -2.77
CA ASN A 137 7.72 -19.31 -4.05
C ASN A 137 8.54 -18.68 -5.20
N PRO A 138 8.79 -19.42 -6.30
CA PRO A 138 9.43 -18.86 -7.47
C PRO A 138 8.66 -17.65 -8.01
N ILE A 139 9.38 -16.66 -8.51
CA ILE A 139 8.77 -15.57 -9.29
C ILE A 139 8.44 -16.12 -10.66
N GLU A 140 7.16 -16.11 -11.02
CA GLU A 140 6.66 -16.64 -12.29
C GLU A 140 6.67 -15.56 -13.39
N PRO A 141 6.82 -15.93 -14.66
CA PRO A 141 6.66 -14.98 -15.75
C PRO A 141 5.18 -14.66 -15.96
N LEU A 142 4.84 -13.36 -16.01
CA LEU A 142 3.54 -12.93 -16.51
C LEU A 142 3.58 -12.99 -18.05
N PRO A 143 2.71 -13.78 -18.72
CA PRO A 143 2.76 -13.93 -20.16
C PRO A 143 2.63 -12.58 -20.91
N THR A 144 3.25 -12.45 -22.08
CA THR A 144 3.06 -11.27 -22.94
C THR A 144 1.68 -11.25 -23.59
N ASP A 145 1.12 -12.42 -23.91
CA ASP A 145 -0.24 -12.54 -24.39
C ASP A 145 -1.21 -12.66 -23.21
N VAL A 146 -2.04 -11.66 -23.05
CA VAL A 146 -3.02 -11.56 -21.96
C VAL A 146 -4.03 -12.71 -21.95
N ARG A 147 -4.26 -13.38 -23.10
CA ARG A 147 -5.14 -14.56 -23.19
C ARG A 147 -4.62 -15.76 -22.38
N ASN A 148 -3.33 -15.77 -22.10
CA ASN A 148 -2.67 -16.79 -21.28
C ASN A 148 -2.63 -16.44 -19.78
N TYR A 149 -3.16 -15.27 -19.35
CA TYR A 149 -3.21 -14.90 -17.94
C TYR A 149 -4.03 -15.86 -17.09
N PRO A 150 -5.21 -16.38 -17.55
CA PRO A 150 -5.94 -17.39 -16.78
C PRO A 150 -5.10 -18.64 -16.46
N ASP A 151 -4.29 -19.12 -17.37
CA ASP A 151 -3.43 -20.29 -17.16
C ASP A 151 -2.29 -19.97 -16.16
N ALA A 152 -1.66 -18.80 -16.28
CA ALA A 152 -0.60 -18.36 -15.37
C ALA A 152 -1.15 -18.18 -13.94
N ILE A 153 -2.33 -17.57 -13.78
CA ILE A 153 -3.00 -17.42 -12.48
C ILE A 153 -3.41 -18.76 -11.89
N ALA A 154 -3.99 -19.68 -12.73
CA ALA A 154 -4.34 -21.02 -12.28
C ALA A 154 -3.11 -21.83 -11.82
N HIS A 155 -1.97 -21.66 -12.51
CA HIS A 155 -0.70 -22.25 -12.08
C HIS A 155 -0.27 -21.70 -10.72
N SER A 156 -0.27 -20.37 -10.54
CA SER A 156 0.08 -19.72 -9.26
C SER A 156 -0.81 -20.20 -8.10
N LEU A 157 -2.11 -20.36 -8.33
CA LEU A 157 -3.05 -20.94 -7.36
C LEU A 157 -2.68 -22.38 -7.00
N SER A 158 -2.22 -23.16 -7.98
CA SER A 158 -1.76 -24.53 -7.75
C SER A 158 -0.47 -24.56 -6.92
N VAL A 159 0.46 -23.65 -7.16
CA VAL A 159 1.68 -23.47 -6.34
C VAL A 159 1.30 -23.23 -4.88
N LEU A 160 0.43 -22.26 -4.60
CA LEU A 160 -0.04 -21.95 -3.25
C LEU A 160 -0.68 -23.15 -2.55
N ARG A 161 -1.54 -23.89 -3.25
CA ARG A 161 -2.20 -25.10 -2.70
C ARG A 161 -1.20 -26.22 -2.40
N LEU A 162 -0.20 -26.41 -3.26
CA LEU A 162 0.82 -27.45 -3.08
C LEU A 162 1.72 -27.20 -1.88
N VAL A 163 2.00 -25.92 -1.54
CA VAL A 163 2.73 -25.56 -0.33
C VAL A 163 1.85 -25.46 0.92
N GLY A 164 0.57 -25.85 0.82
CA GLY A 164 -0.35 -25.91 1.95
C GLY A 164 -0.99 -24.57 2.34
N VAL A 165 -0.94 -23.58 1.47
CA VAL A 165 -1.61 -22.30 1.68
C VAL A 165 -3.04 -22.37 1.16
N ASN A 166 -4.02 -22.19 2.05
CA ASN A 166 -5.44 -22.17 1.69
C ASN A 166 -5.92 -20.77 1.30
N GLY A 167 -7.00 -20.68 0.51
CA GLY A 167 -7.70 -19.44 0.19
C GLY A 167 -8.56 -18.88 1.33
N PRO A 168 -9.32 -17.82 1.06
CA PRO A 168 -9.55 -17.27 -0.28
C PRO A 168 -8.28 -16.65 -0.87
N TYR A 169 -8.19 -16.69 -2.22
CA TYR A 169 -7.06 -16.11 -2.94
C TYR A 169 -7.48 -14.89 -3.72
N SER A 170 -6.69 -13.83 -3.67
CA SER A 170 -6.89 -12.62 -4.47
C SER A 170 -5.77 -12.43 -5.48
N VAL A 171 -6.09 -11.74 -6.57
CA VAL A 171 -5.15 -11.40 -7.64
C VAL A 171 -5.02 -9.89 -7.73
N LEU A 172 -3.79 -9.39 -7.66
CA LEU A 172 -3.49 -7.99 -7.89
C LEU A 172 -2.82 -7.85 -9.25
N LEU A 173 -3.32 -6.93 -10.06
CA LEU A 173 -2.78 -6.63 -11.38
C LEU A 173 -2.30 -5.19 -11.43
N GLY A 174 -1.08 -4.98 -11.91
CA GLY A 174 -0.57 -3.65 -12.22
C GLY A 174 -1.44 -2.94 -13.25
N ALA A 175 -1.26 -1.64 -13.41
CA ALA A 175 -2.15 -0.81 -14.24
C ALA A 175 -2.27 -1.33 -15.69
N GLU A 176 -1.15 -1.67 -16.32
CA GLU A 176 -1.12 -2.21 -17.70
C GLU A 176 -1.76 -3.59 -17.77
N ALA A 177 -1.42 -4.49 -16.86
CA ALA A 177 -1.96 -5.85 -16.81
C ALA A 177 -3.47 -5.85 -16.58
N TYR A 178 -3.96 -5.00 -15.68
CA TYR A 178 -5.40 -4.88 -15.42
C TYR A 178 -6.17 -4.36 -16.64
N THR A 179 -5.64 -3.32 -17.30
CA THR A 179 -6.23 -2.75 -18.52
C THR A 179 -6.29 -3.81 -19.62
N ALA A 180 -5.17 -4.51 -19.87
CA ALA A 180 -5.10 -5.57 -20.87
C ALA A 180 -6.15 -6.67 -20.62
N VAL A 181 -6.30 -7.12 -19.37
CA VAL A 181 -7.30 -8.13 -18.98
C VAL A 181 -8.73 -7.61 -19.16
N ALA A 182 -8.99 -6.34 -18.85
CA ALA A 182 -10.33 -5.75 -18.98
C ALA A 182 -10.79 -5.61 -20.45
N GLU A 183 -9.85 -5.37 -21.35
CA GLU A 183 -10.12 -5.15 -22.78
C GLU A 183 -10.13 -6.45 -23.60
N ALA A 184 -9.33 -7.45 -23.19
CA ALA A 184 -9.09 -8.64 -23.98
C ALA A 184 -10.25 -9.62 -23.97
N ARG A 185 -10.36 -10.33 -25.10
CA ARG A 185 -11.28 -11.46 -25.28
C ARG A 185 -10.51 -12.67 -25.84
N ASP A 186 -10.86 -13.84 -25.35
CA ASP A 186 -10.41 -15.09 -25.88
C ASP A 186 -11.61 -15.82 -26.50
N TYR A 187 -11.59 -16.09 -27.83
CA TYR A 187 -12.69 -16.63 -28.60
C TYR A 187 -14.06 -15.97 -28.32
N GLY A 188 -14.05 -14.64 -28.11
CA GLY A 188 -15.24 -13.84 -27.79
C GLY A 188 -15.64 -13.79 -26.34
N TYR A 189 -14.98 -14.54 -25.45
CA TYR A 189 -15.22 -14.53 -24.01
C TYR A 189 -14.24 -13.57 -23.30
N PRO A 190 -14.72 -12.65 -22.42
CA PRO A 190 -13.83 -11.71 -21.74
C PRO A 190 -12.83 -12.41 -20.81
N VAL A 191 -11.54 -12.08 -20.93
CA VAL A 191 -10.48 -12.67 -20.11
C VAL A 191 -10.72 -12.38 -18.62
N LEU A 192 -11.18 -11.18 -18.27
CA LEU A 192 -11.54 -10.82 -16.90
C LEU A 192 -12.59 -11.75 -16.29
N GLU A 193 -13.61 -12.14 -17.05
CA GLU A 193 -14.64 -13.08 -16.57
C GLU A 193 -14.09 -14.50 -16.42
N HIS A 194 -13.11 -14.88 -17.23
CA HIS A 194 -12.41 -16.15 -17.05
C HIS A 194 -11.63 -16.16 -15.72
N LEU A 195 -10.88 -15.08 -15.42
CA LEU A 195 -10.18 -14.95 -14.14
C LEU A 195 -11.15 -15.00 -12.95
N ARG A 196 -12.30 -14.32 -13.02
CA ARG A 196 -13.31 -14.32 -11.96
C ARG A 196 -13.89 -15.70 -11.64
N ARG A 197 -13.80 -16.65 -12.58
CA ARG A 197 -14.27 -18.03 -12.36
C ARG A 197 -13.26 -18.91 -11.64
N ILE A 198 -11.98 -18.61 -11.74
CA ILE A 198 -10.89 -19.42 -11.15
C ILE A 198 -10.38 -18.85 -9.83
N VAL A 199 -10.64 -17.55 -9.56
CA VAL A 199 -10.24 -16.84 -8.35
C VAL A 199 -11.44 -16.74 -7.42
N ASP A 200 -11.31 -17.21 -6.19
CA ASP A 200 -12.36 -17.21 -5.17
C ASP A 200 -12.40 -15.93 -4.31
N GLY A 201 -11.39 -15.07 -4.45
CA GLY A 201 -11.34 -13.74 -3.86
C GLY A 201 -11.46 -12.62 -4.91
N GLU A 202 -10.78 -11.51 -4.68
CA GLU A 202 -10.89 -10.31 -5.51
C GLU A 202 -9.83 -10.25 -6.62
N ILE A 203 -10.19 -9.62 -7.74
CA ILE A 203 -9.24 -9.16 -8.76
C ILE A 203 -9.10 -7.66 -8.61
N ILE A 204 -7.93 -7.23 -8.18
CA ILE A 204 -7.67 -5.86 -7.71
C ILE A 204 -6.77 -5.13 -8.71
N TRP A 205 -7.19 -3.91 -9.06
CA TRP A 205 -6.33 -2.95 -9.74
C TRP A 205 -5.33 -2.38 -8.74
N ALA A 206 -4.04 -2.62 -8.97
CA ALA A 206 -2.94 -2.24 -8.10
C ALA A 206 -1.89 -1.44 -8.90
N PRO A 207 -2.13 -0.16 -9.15
CA PRO A 207 -1.33 0.60 -10.13
C PRO A 207 0.10 0.90 -9.66
N ALA A 208 0.41 0.69 -8.39
CA ALA A 208 1.74 0.88 -7.84
C ALA A 208 2.68 -0.30 -8.10
N ILE A 209 2.16 -1.46 -8.54
CA ILE A 209 2.97 -2.66 -8.78
C ILE A 209 3.26 -2.86 -10.27
N ASN A 210 4.36 -3.58 -10.55
CA ASN A 210 4.69 -4.04 -11.89
C ASN A 210 4.42 -5.56 -12.01
N GLY A 211 3.62 -5.96 -13.02
CA GLY A 211 3.19 -7.34 -13.20
C GLY A 211 1.96 -7.68 -12.35
N ALA A 212 2.02 -8.77 -11.60
CA ALA A 212 0.90 -9.26 -10.81
C ALA A 212 1.36 -9.96 -9.52
N PHE A 213 0.41 -10.15 -8.60
CA PHE A 213 0.54 -11.03 -7.44
C PHE A 213 -0.71 -11.90 -7.31
N VAL A 214 -0.49 -13.16 -6.93
CA VAL A 214 -1.53 -14.08 -6.46
C VAL A 214 -1.20 -14.41 -5.02
N LEU A 215 -2.11 -14.13 -4.10
CA LEU A 215 -1.85 -14.31 -2.67
C LEU A 215 -3.13 -14.73 -1.93
N THR A 216 -2.92 -15.32 -0.75
CA THR A 216 -4.03 -15.64 0.15
C THR A 216 -4.48 -14.43 0.93
N THR A 217 -5.78 -14.34 1.19
CA THR A 217 -6.40 -13.34 2.07
C THR A 217 -7.09 -13.99 3.28
N ARG A 218 -6.58 -15.14 3.72
CA ARG A 218 -7.11 -15.88 4.89
C ARG A 218 -6.79 -15.20 6.22
N GLY A 219 -5.85 -14.21 6.22
CA GLY A 219 -5.34 -13.52 7.41
C GLY A 219 -4.18 -14.24 8.11
N GLY A 220 -3.36 -13.47 8.85
CA GLY A 220 -2.21 -13.96 9.60
C GLY A 220 -0.95 -14.20 8.78
N ASP A 221 -0.91 -13.77 7.53
CA ASP A 221 0.24 -13.96 6.63
C ASP A 221 1.01 -12.66 6.36
N PHE A 222 0.31 -11.51 6.40
CA PHE A 222 0.84 -10.20 6.02
C PHE A 222 0.33 -9.13 6.99
N ASP A 223 1.18 -8.61 7.86
CA ASP A 223 0.80 -7.60 8.85
C ASP A 223 1.27 -6.20 8.42
N LEU A 224 0.33 -5.28 8.23
CA LEU A 224 0.59 -3.86 8.06
C LEU A 224 0.29 -3.12 9.38
N HIS A 225 1.33 -2.74 10.10
CA HIS A 225 1.21 -2.00 11.34
C HIS A 225 1.22 -0.50 11.09
N ILE A 226 0.13 0.16 11.47
CA ILE A 226 -0.03 1.61 11.34
C ILE A 226 0.20 2.27 12.70
N GLY A 227 1.12 3.23 12.74
CA GLY A 227 1.26 4.13 13.87
C GLY A 227 0.23 5.26 13.78
N GLN A 228 0.53 6.30 13.01
CA GLN A 228 -0.40 7.34 12.62
C GLN A 228 -0.90 7.05 11.21
N ASP A 229 -2.22 6.90 11.05
CA ASP A 229 -2.82 6.73 9.72
C ASP A 229 -2.82 8.05 8.94
N PHE A 230 -3.09 7.98 7.64
CA PHE A 230 -3.09 9.12 6.73
C PHE A 230 -3.72 10.35 7.36
N SER A 231 -2.92 11.38 7.50
CA SER A 231 -3.30 12.61 8.17
C SER A 231 -2.72 13.82 7.46
N ILE A 232 -3.53 14.86 7.28
CA ILE A 232 -3.07 16.11 6.71
C ILE A 232 -2.61 17.03 7.83
N GLY A 233 -1.38 17.54 7.72
CA GLY A 233 -0.80 18.51 8.64
C GLY A 233 -0.51 19.84 7.96
N TYR A 234 -0.36 20.86 8.77
CA TYR A 234 -0.03 22.22 8.34
C TYR A 234 1.45 22.51 8.57
N SER A 235 2.09 23.16 7.60
CA SER A 235 3.49 23.61 7.70
C SER A 235 3.61 25.13 7.84
N SER A 236 3.06 25.87 6.88
CA SER A 236 3.17 27.35 6.84
C SER A 236 2.17 27.92 5.82
N HIS A 237 2.07 29.24 5.76
CA HIS A 237 1.35 29.93 4.70
C HIS A 237 2.02 31.26 4.34
N THR A 238 1.63 31.77 3.16
CA THR A 238 1.90 33.12 2.69
C THR A 238 0.57 33.84 2.46
N ASP A 239 0.61 35.02 1.86
CA ASP A 239 -0.61 35.74 1.49
C ASP A 239 -1.42 35.02 0.39
N THR A 240 -0.76 34.17 -0.41
CA THR A 240 -1.36 33.52 -1.58
C THR A 240 -1.43 32.00 -1.48
N VAL A 241 -0.63 31.34 -0.63
CA VAL A 241 -0.49 29.89 -0.61
C VAL A 241 -0.52 29.35 0.81
N VAL A 242 -1.19 28.23 1.02
CA VAL A 242 -1.15 27.43 2.25
C VAL A 242 -0.37 26.14 1.97
N ARG A 243 0.70 25.89 2.76
CA ARG A 243 1.54 24.71 2.68
C ARG A 243 1.09 23.66 3.68
N LEU A 244 0.72 22.53 3.15
CA LEU A 244 0.25 21.35 3.88
C LEU A 244 1.16 20.16 3.58
N TYR A 245 0.96 19.09 4.31
CA TYR A 245 1.55 17.78 4.02
C TYR A 245 0.57 16.66 4.36
N LEU A 246 0.61 15.60 3.59
CA LEU A 246 -0.02 14.32 3.92
C LEU A 246 1.04 13.41 4.50
N GLN A 247 0.77 12.78 5.63
CA GLN A 247 1.71 11.87 6.29
C GLN A 247 1.04 10.62 6.83
N GLU A 248 1.85 9.58 6.99
CA GLU A 248 1.53 8.35 7.72
C GLU A 248 2.79 7.79 8.38
N THR A 249 2.62 6.86 9.32
CA THR A 249 3.71 6.05 9.86
C THR A 249 3.31 4.59 9.86
N PHE A 250 4.15 3.72 9.30
CA PHE A 250 3.85 2.29 9.17
C PHE A 250 5.10 1.42 9.16
N THR A 251 4.90 0.13 9.35
CA THR A 251 5.86 -0.92 9.00
C THR A 251 5.10 -2.16 8.54
N PHE A 252 5.75 -3.00 7.75
CA PHE A 252 5.15 -4.21 7.19
C PHE A 252 5.96 -5.44 7.58
N LEU A 253 5.26 -6.51 7.97
CA LEU A 253 5.83 -7.81 8.28
C LEU A 253 5.23 -8.88 7.36
N LEU A 254 6.07 -9.56 6.62
CA LEU A 254 5.72 -10.80 5.95
C LEU A 254 5.92 -11.96 6.94
N LEU A 255 4.85 -12.58 7.40
CA LEU A 255 4.87 -13.64 8.39
C LEU A 255 4.96 -15.02 7.75
N THR A 256 4.30 -15.24 6.61
CA THR A 256 4.30 -16.51 5.87
C THR A 256 4.89 -16.31 4.47
N ALA A 257 6.10 -16.78 4.26
CA ALA A 257 6.82 -16.60 2.99
C ALA A 257 6.16 -17.33 1.81
N GLU A 258 5.41 -18.40 2.06
CA GLU A 258 4.71 -19.20 1.05
C GLU A 258 3.36 -18.60 0.61
N ALA A 259 2.89 -17.53 1.28
CA ALA A 259 1.52 -17.02 1.15
C ALA A 259 1.24 -16.25 -0.15
N ALA A 260 2.25 -16.01 -0.98
CA ALA A 260 2.12 -15.28 -2.24
C ALA A 260 2.97 -15.87 -3.36
N VAL A 261 2.50 -15.69 -4.60
CA VAL A 261 3.28 -15.87 -5.83
C VAL A 261 3.33 -14.52 -6.56
N ALA A 262 4.53 -14.05 -6.85
CA ALA A 262 4.75 -12.85 -7.66
C ALA A 262 4.91 -13.22 -9.13
N LEU A 263 4.27 -12.46 -10.03
CA LEU A 263 4.45 -12.60 -11.47
C LEU A 263 5.08 -11.30 -12.01
N SER A 264 6.23 -11.46 -12.68
CA SER A 264 6.92 -10.34 -13.33
C SER A 264 6.63 -10.32 -14.82
N PRO A 265 6.45 -9.14 -15.43
CA PRO A 265 6.33 -9.05 -16.88
C PRO A 265 7.50 -9.76 -17.56
N ALA A 266 7.22 -10.52 -18.62
CA ALA A 266 8.28 -11.12 -19.43
C ALA A 266 9.18 -10.00 -19.98
N THR A 267 10.48 -10.12 -19.75
CA THR A 267 11.45 -9.19 -20.36
C THR A 267 11.36 -9.36 -21.89
N PRO A 268 11.13 -8.30 -22.65
CA PRO A 268 11.18 -8.44 -24.11
C PRO A 268 12.60 -8.91 -24.50
N THR A 269 12.65 -10.05 -25.17
CA THR A 269 13.87 -10.63 -25.76
C THR A 269 14.31 -9.85 -26.99
#